data_258c5dc02b3a0b494d76a133cf673303
#
_entry.id   258c5dc02b3a0b494d76a133cf673303
#
_cell.length_a   1.000
_cell.length_b   1.000
_cell.length_c   1.000
_cell.angle_alpha   90.00
_cell.angle_beta   90.00
_cell.angle_gamma   90.00
#
_symmetry.space_group_name_H-M   'P 1'
#
loop_
_entity.id
_entity.type
_entity.pdbx_description
1 polymer ?
#
loop_
_entity_poly.entity_id
_entity_poly.type
_entity_poly.pdbx_seq_one_letter_code
_entity_poly.pdbx_strand_id
1 'polypeptide(L)'
;MTGLALLSSIEVTEDEIMARLVDGRTISVPLAWSWRLSEATPEQRRKFEIIGDGQGVHWPEIDEDISVEGMLHGSPARRPRGHSASQKAEVAS
;
A
#
# COMPACT_ATOMS: atom_id res chain seq x y z
N MET A 1 -20.16 8.99 13.70
CA MET A 1 -19.76 8.84 13.17
C MET A 1 -18.96 8.07 12.69
N THR A 2 -18.99 7.61 12.10
CA THR A 2 -18.33 6.69 11.95
C THR A 2 -17.11 6.91 11.58
N GLY A 3 -16.35 6.79 11.59
CA GLY A 3 -15.08 7.00 11.39
C GLY A 3 -14.40 6.17 10.42
N LEU A 4 -15.08 5.61 9.54
CA LEU A 4 -14.43 4.80 8.54
C LEU A 4 -13.78 5.71 7.53
N ALA A 5 -12.48 5.52 7.32
CA ALA A 5 -11.77 6.24 6.29
C ALA A 5 -11.83 5.42 5.03
N LEU A 6 -12.53 5.90 4.03
CA LEU A 6 -12.70 5.18 2.79
C LEU A 6 -11.92 5.87 1.67
N LEU A 7 -11.39 5.06 0.77
CA LEU A 7 -10.58 5.53 -0.32
C LEU A 7 -11.44 6.04 -1.47
N SER A 8 -11.11 7.21 -1.99
CA SER A 8 -11.78 7.68 -3.20
C SER A 8 -10.87 7.50 -4.42
N SER A 9 -9.56 7.60 -4.24
CA SER A 9 -8.62 7.35 -5.34
C SER A 9 -7.26 7.05 -4.77
N ILE A 10 -6.39 6.50 -5.61
CA ILE A 10 -5.03 6.20 -5.21
C ILE A 10 -4.11 6.48 -6.38
N GLU A 11 -2.91 6.91 -6.06
CA GLU A 11 -1.90 7.17 -7.06
C GLU A 11 -0.58 6.67 -6.54
N VAL A 12 0.18 5.98 -7.39
CA VAL A 12 1.49 5.49 -7.03
C VAL A 12 2.51 6.20 -7.91
N THR A 13 3.39 6.97 -7.27
CA THR A 13 4.45 7.65 -8.00
C THR A 13 5.74 6.90 -7.80
N GLU A 14 6.83 7.46 -8.27
CA GLU A 14 8.12 6.81 -8.07
C GLU A 14 8.66 7.02 -6.66
N ASP A 15 8.01 7.85 -5.89
CA ASP A 15 8.47 8.14 -4.54
C ASP A 15 7.50 7.69 -3.46
N GLU A 16 6.22 7.66 -3.74
CA GLU A 16 5.26 7.42 -2.69
C GLU A 16 3.95 6.85 -3.21
N ILE A 17 3.19 6.31 -2.30
CA ILE A 17 1.84 5.82 -2.55
C ILE A 17 0.90 6.81 -1.88
N MET A 18 0.03 7.46 -2.67
CA MET A 18 -0.86 8.50 -2.15
C MET A 18 -2.30 8.04 -2.24
N ALA A 19 -2.97 8.00 -1.12
CA ALA A 19 -4.38 7.61 -1.05
C ALA A 19 -5.21 8.83 -0.69
N ARG A 20 -6.18 9.15 -1.54
CA ARG A 20 -7.10 10.23 -1.26
C ARG A 20 -8.38 9.66 -0.70
N LEU A 21 -8.81 10.16 0.43
CA LEU A 21 -9.97 9.63 1.12
C LEU A 21 -11.22 10.44 0.82
N VAL A 22 -12.38 9.83 1.01
CA VAL A 22 -13.64 10.50 0.70
C VAL A 22 -13.90 11.71 1.59
N ASP A 23 -13.25 11.78 2.76
CA ASP A 23 -13.42 12.93 3.64
C ASP A 23 -12.47 14.08 3.30
N GLY A 24 -11.72 13.98 2.22
CA GLY A 24 -10.84 15.05 1.80
C GLY A 24 -9.40 14.92 2.22
N ARG A 25 -9.09 13.97 3.10
CA ARG A 25 -7.70 13.80 3.53
C ARG A 25 -6.91 13.03 2.48
N THR A 26 -5.60 13.22 2.50
CA THR A 26 -4.69 12.45 1.67
C THR A 26 -3.66 11.81 2.60
N ILE A 27 -3.44 10.52 2.40
CA ILE A 27 -2.43 9.81 3.17
C ILE A 27 -1.34 9.39 2.20
N SER A 28 -0.11 9.68 2.54
CA SER A 28 1.03 9.29 1.71
C SER A 28 1.95 8.41 2.51
N VAL A 29 2.43 7.34 1.89
CA VAL A 29 3.47 6.49 2.50
C VAL A 29 4.56 6.31 1.47
N PRO A 30 5.80 6.06 1.89
CA PRO A 30 6.88 5.86 0.93
C PRO A 30 6.62 4.66 0.03
N LEU A 31 7.04 4.73 -1.21
CA LEU A 31 6.88 3.61 -2.12
C LEU A 31 7.57 2.36 -1.58
N ALA A 32 8.65 2.53 -0.86
CA ALA A 32 9.39 1.41 -0.29
C ALA A 32 8.57 0.59 0.69
N TRP A 33 7.44 1.12 1.15
CA TRP A 33 6.54 0.37 2.01
C TRP A 33 6.00 -0.88 1.34
N SER A 34 5.82 -0.83 0.01
CA SER A 34 5.35 -1.97 -0.73
C SER A 34 6.46 -2.42 -1.66
N TRP A 35 7.16 -3.48 -1.30
CA TRP A 35 8.25 -3.94 -2.15
C TRP A 35 7.72 -4.37 -3.52
N ARG A 36 6.48 -4.87 -3.58
CA ARG A 36 5.90 -5.26 -4.86
C ARG A 36 5.64 -4.06 -5.75
N LEU A 37 5.09 -2.98 -5.21
CA LEU A 37 4.88 -1.77 -5.99
C LEU A 37 6.19 -1.11 -6.34
N SER A 38 7.16 -1.20 -5.44
CA SER A 38 8.48 -0.63 -5.70
C SER A 38 9.15 -1.29 -6.90
N GLU A 39 8.90 -2.57 -7.09
CA GLU A 39 9.50 -3.30 -8.20
C GLU A 39 8.60 -3.36 -9.42
N ALA A 40 7.40 -2.81 -9.35
CA ALA A 40 6.46 -2.86 -10.45
C ALA A 40 6.78 -1.82 -11.50
N THR A 41 6.30 -2.06 -12.72
CA THR A 41 6.42 -1.06 -13.76
C THR A 41 5.40 0.04 -13.53
N PRO A 42 5.58 1.22 -14.11
CA PRO A 42 4.57 2.27 -13.99
C PRO A 42 3.21 1.83 -14.49
N GLU A 43 3.19 0.98 -15.51
CA GLU A 43 1.94 0.49 -16.04
C GLU A 43 1.23 -0.41 -15.03
N GLN A 44 1.98 -1.29 -14.36
CA GLN A 44 1.41 -2.17 -13.37
C GLN A 44 0.88 -1.38 -12.17
N ARG A 45 1.54 -0.30 -11.81
CA ARG A 45 1.11 0.54 -10.69
C ARG A 45 -0.22 1.20 -10.97
N ARG A 46 -0.58 1.38 -12.25
CA ARG A 46 -1.85 1.99 -12.60
C ARG A 46 -2.99 1.00 -12.73
N LYS A 47 -2.69 -0.30 -12.69
CA LYS A 47 -3.74 -1.31 -12.84
C LYS A 47 -4.14 -1.82 -11.48
N PHE A 48 -5.12 -1.20 -10.89
CA PHE A 48 -5.57 -1.56 -9.55
C PHE A 48 -7.08 -1.57 -9.50
N GLU A 49 -7.59 -2.21 -8.46
CA GLU A 49 -9.02 -2.26 -8.17
C GLU A 49 -9.25 -1.78 -6.76
N ILE A 50 -10.19 -0.89 -6.56
CA ILE A 50 -10.56 -0.48 -5.21
C ILE A 50 -11.54 -1.52 -4.69
N ILE A 51 -11.27 -2.06 -3.52
CA ILE A 51 -12.06 -3.13 -2.96
C ILE A 51 -12.71 -2.71 -1.65
N GLY A 52 -13.77 -3.42 -1.26
CA GLY A 52 -14.40 -3.18 0.03
C GLY A 52 -15.00 -1.80 0.15
N ASP A 53 -15.61 -1.27 -0.92
CA ASP A 53 -16.20 0.06 -0.91
C ASP A 53 -15.21 1.14 -0.52
N GLY A 54 -13.93 0.94 -0.81
CA GLY A 54 -12.93 1.94 -0.50
C GLY A 54 -12.09 1.60 0.70
N GLN A 55 -12.18 0.37 1.21
CA GLN A 55 -11.35 0.00 2.34
C GLN A 55 -9.95 -0.36 1.94
N GLY A 56 -9.72 -0.71 0.69
CA GLY A 56 -8.40 -1.09 0.24
C GLY A 56 -8.26 -1.08 -1.25
N VAL A 57 -7.09 -1.46 -1.72
CA VAL A 57 -6.74 -1.49 -3.14
C VAL A 57 -6.02 -2.80 -3.42
N HIS A 58 -6.34 -3.39 -4.55
CA HIS A 58 -5.70 -4.63 -4.99
C HIS A 58 -5.06 -4.41 -6.35
N TRP A 59 -3.81 -4.83 -6.50
CA TRP A 59 -3.10 -4.80 -7.78
C TRP A 59 -2.98 -6.23 -8.28
N PRO A 60 -3.83 -6.65 -9.22
CA PRO A 60 -3.88 -8.07 -9.60
C PRO A 60 -2.63 -8.58 -10.29
N GLU A 61 -1.94 -7.73 -11.03
CA GLU A 61 -0.77 -8.23 -11.76
C GLU A 61 0.42 -8.51 -10.87
N ILE A 62 0.49 -7.89 -9.72
CA ILE A 62 1.61 -8.10 -8.81
C ILE A 62 1.15 -8.67 -7.48
N ASP A 63 -0.13 -9.01 -7.40
CA ASP A 63 -0.71 -9.66 -6.21
C ASP A 63 -0.45 -8.86 -4.94
N GLU A 64 -0.68 -7.55 -5.00
CA GLU A 64 -0.48 -6.69 -3.86
C GLU A 64 -1.81 -6.15 -3.37
N ASP A 65 -1.96 -6.08 -2.04
CA ASP A 65 -3.13 -5.50 -1.41
C ASP A 65 -2.67 -4.48 -0.38
N ILE A 66 -3.29 -3.32 -0.38
CA ILE A 66 -3.01 -2.32 0.63
C ILE A 66 -4.33 -1.83 1.18
N SER A 67 -4.45 -1.80 2.50
CA SER A 67 -5.67 -1.29 3.11
C SER A 67 -5.44 0.13 3.59
N VAL A 68 -6.52 0.92 3.61
CA VAL A 68 -6.44 2.27 4.15
C VAL A 68 -6.05 2.20 5.62
N GLU A 69 -6.61 1.24 6.34
CA GLU A 69 -6.29 1.10 7.75
C GLU A 69 -4.82 0.79 7.97
N GLY A 70 -4.25 -0.06 7.11
CA GLY A 70 -2.83 -0.33 7.19
C GLY A 70 -1.98 0.90 6.98
N MET A 71 -2.38 1.76 6.03
CA MET A 71 -1.66 3.00 5.79
C MET A 71 -1.77 3.94 6.99
N LEU A 72 -2.95 4.01 7.58
CA LEU A 72 -3.17 4.88 8.73
C LEU A 72 -2.38 4.42 9.96
N HIS A 73 -2.24 3.13 10.13
CA HIS A 73 -1.59 2.59 11.31
C HIS A 73 -0.13 2.25 11.10
N GLY A 74 0.39 2.45 9.89
CA GLY A 74 1.80 2.22 9.67
C GLY A 74 2.20 0.77 9.56
N SER A 75 1.43 -0.01 8.79
CA SER A 75 1.73 -1.44 8.62
C SER A 75 2.21 -1.70 7.20
N PRO A 76 3.52 -1.61 6.95
CA PRO A 76 4.02 -1.84 5.60
C PRO A 76 3.90 -3.30 5.19
N ALA A 77 3.92 -3.53 3.88
CA ALA A 77 3.86 -4.86 3.35
C ALA A 77 5.14 -5.62 3.69
N ARG A 78 5.00 -6.91 3.94
CA ARG A 78 6.14 -7.73 4.29
C ARG A 78 6.62 -8.50 3.09
N ARG A 79 7.94 -8.70 3.01
CA ARG A 79 8.45 -9.58 1.99
C ARG A 79 8.15 -11.02 2.35
N PRO A 80 8.06 -11.88 1.34
CA PRO A 80 7.85 -13.31 1.62
C PRO A 80 8.96 -13.88 2.47
N ARG A 81 8.61 -14.93 3.19
CA ARG A 81 9.49 -15.47 4.15
C ARG A 81 10.83 -15.85 3.66
N GLY A 82 11.00 -16.37 2.59
CA GLY A 82 12.31 -16.83 2.18
C GLY A 82 13.38 -15.77 2.24
N HIS A 83 12.99 -14.51 2.41
CA HIS A 83 13.95 -13.45 2.42
C HIS A 83 14.25 -12.94 3.78
N SER A 84 13.41 -13.24 4.70
CA SER A 84 13.54 -12.57 5.93
C SER A 84 14.62 -13.08 6.68
N ALA A 85 15.02 -14.18 6.31
CA ALA A 85 15.99 -14.59 7.12
C ALA A 85 16.92 -13.55 7.28
N SER A 86 16.99 -13.03 6.82
CA SER A 86 17.82 -12.15 7.15
C SER A 86 17.46 -11.08 7.81
N GLN A 87 17.11 -11.38 8.15
CA GLN A 87 17.08 -10.54 8.74
C GLN A 87 16.92 -10.19 9.55
N LYS A 88 16.91 -10.61 9.97
CA LYS A 88 16.80 -10.25 10.79
C LYS A 88 17.04 -9.63 11.17
N ALA A 89 17.03 -9.68 11.11
CA ALA A 89 17.23 -9.06 11.59
C ALA A 89 17.28 -8.31 11.76
N GLU A 90 17.21 -8.40 11.77
CA GLU A 90 17.31 -7.72 12.07
C GLU A 90 17.24 -7.00 12.39
N VAL A 91 17.10 -7.23 12.57
CA VAL A 91 17.09 -6.60 13.09
C VAL A 91 17.07 -5.98 13.40
N ALA A 92 17.04 -6.00 13.53
CA ALA A 92 16.99 -5.45 14.03
C ALA A 92 17.03 -4.84 14.16
N SER A 93 17.08 -4.94 14.20
CA SER A 93 17.09 -4.42 14.52
C SER A 93 17.06 -3.99 14.59
#